data_de2a14ad8bbf1e1c0e71abf29957852e
#
_entry.id   de2a14ad8bbf1e1c0e71abf29957852e
#
_cell.length_a   1.000
_cell.length_b   1.000
_cell.length_c   1.000
_cell.angle_alpha   90.00
_cell.angle_beta   90.00
_cell.angle_gamma   90.00
#
_symmetry.space_group_name_H-M   'P 1'
#
loop_
_entity.id
_entity.type
_entity.pdbx_description
1 polymer ?
#
loop_
_entity_poly.entity_id
_entity_poly.type
_entity_poly.pdbx_seq_one_letter_code
_entity_poly.pdbx_strand_id
1 'polypeptide(L)'
;MKLSRFIYIVFMMMPFIGTNSFGQNFDQIKQYKVSFSIAIKGTEKLLAIRSFANNNQKYLLLVNTETLDTKVDLAGNYNTSSLKWPKVMATFKNSPYVKALQSAAAKDLQLQNAGIDHSIPKEKGIALTIDLCPSHKNLDRIIFQSVFEEFKKIEQPAPLAISVSGKWMLKHQNDLNWLKGLVQKNELDITWINHSYHHEVNNLPLTENFLLAPGTNLDVEVLENEKLMLKNGLIPSVFFRFPGLVSNQSTVDKIEFYGLIPVGSDAWLAKGQMPNSGSIVLIHGNGNEEIGVKDFIQLLKNKQIDVKNKQWLLFDLRQGLEKEFDR
;
A
#
# COMPACT_ATOMS: atom_id res chain seq x y z
N MET A 1 -58.58 -20.66 11.00
CA MET A 1 -57.16 -20.97 11.38
C MET A 1 -56.28 -20.72 10.12
N LYS A 2 -55.60 -19.57 10.05
CA LYS A 2 -54.68 -19.25 8.95
C LYS A 2 -53.25 -19.54 9.44
N LEU A 3 -52.60 -20.53 8.82
CA LEU A 3 -51.20 -20.82 9.02
C LEU A 3 -50.34 -19.78 8.28
N SER A 4 -49.63 -18.95 9.05
CA SER A 4 -48.61 -18.07 8.51
C SER A 4 -47.33 -18.87 8.25
N ARG A 5 -46.90 -18.98 6.99
CA ARG A 5 -45.62 -19.56 6.60
C ARG A 5 -44.54 -18.47 6.76
N PHE A 6 -43.70 -18.61 7.78
CA PHE A 6 -42.49 -17.84 7.87
C PHE A 6 -41.45 -18.44 6.87
N ILE A 7 -41.07 -17.67 5.88
CA ILE A 7 -39.93 -17.98 4.99
C ILE A 7 -38.68 -17.46 5.68
N TYR A 8 -37.85 -18.38 6.19
CA TYR A 8 -36.49 -18.07 6.65
C TYR A 8 -35.60 -17.90 5.41
N ILE A 9 -35.25 -16.67 5.07
CA ILE A 9 -34.17 -16.40 4.11
C ILE A 9 -32.86 -16.61 4.84
N VAL A 10 -32.24 -17.75 4.62
CA VAL A 10 -30.87 -18.02 5.05
C VAL A 10 -29.93 -17.22 4.14
N PHE A 11 -29.43 -16.10 4.62
CA PHE A 11 -28.30 -15.43 3.97
C PHE A 11 -27.08 -16.32 4.11
N MET A 12 -26.76 -17.07 3.05
CA MET A 12 -25.52 -17.81 2.94
C MET A 12 -24.41 -16.77 2.74
N MET A 13 -23.72 -16.40 3.84
CA MET A 13 -22.46 -15.69 3.75
C MET A 13 -21.47 -16.62 3.03
N MET A 14 -21.27 -16.37 1.72
CA MET A 14 -20.11 -16.92 1.04
C MET A 14 -18.86 -16.33 1.71
N PRO A 15 -17.92 -17.17 2.18
CA PRO A 15 -16.64 -16.67 2.62
C PRO A 15 -15.98 -15.98 1.43
N PHE A 16 -15.65 -14.71 1.58
CA PHE A 16 -14.76 -13.99 0.67
C PHE A 16 -13.42 -14.72 0.77
N ILE A 17 -13.17 -15.63 -0.15
CA ILE A 17 -11.84 -16.20 -0.35
C ILE A 17 -11.06 -15.08 -1.02
N GLY A 18 -10.42 -14.25 -0.22
CA GLY A 18 -9.39 -13.34 -0.68
C GLY A 18 -8.35 -14.20 -1.40
N THR A 19 -8.31 -14.14 -2.72
CA THR A 19 -7.24 -14.73 -3.50
C THR A 19 -5.99 -13.93 -3.20
N ASN A 20 -5.21 -14.36 -2.19
CA ASN A 20 -3.85 -13.90 -1.99
C ASN A 20 -3.09 -14.23 -3.28
N SER A 21 -3.08 -13.28 -4.20
CA SER A 21 -2.34 -13.38 -5.44
C SER A 21 -0.85 -13.25 -5.12
N PHE A 22 -0.22 -14.36 -4.70
CA PHE A 22 1.22 -14.45 -4.86
C PHE A 22 1.50 -14.26 -6.33
N GLY A 23 2.08 -13.11 -6.64
CA GLY A 23 2.35 -12.72 -7.99
C GLY A 23 3.29 -13.76 -8.64
N GLN A 24 2.96 -14.14 -9.85
CA GLN A 24 3.89 -14.80 -10.74
C GLN A 24 5.19 -13.97 -10.77
N ASN A 25 6.35 -14.60 -10.62
CA ASN A 25 7.63 -13.92 -10.79
C ASN A 25 7.78 -13.51 -12.26
N PHE A 26 8.06 -12.25 -12.48
CA PHE A 26 8.25 -11.70 -13.82
C PHE A 26 9.73 -11.46 -14.09
N ASP A 27 10.42 -12.45 -14.70
CA ASP A 27 11.88 -12.39 -14.87
C ASP A 27 12.34 -11.49 -16.02
N GLN A 28 11.51 -11.32 -17.06
CA GLN A 28 11.87 -10.62 -18.30
C GLN A 28 10.95 -9.44 -18.60
N ILE A 29 10.76 -8.56 -17.63
CA ILE A 29 9.92 -7.38 -17.82
C ILE A 29 10.56 -6.42 -18.82
N LYS A 30 9.83 -6.13 -19.91
CA LYS A 30 10.20 -5.17 -20.95
C LYS A 30 9.08 -4.14 -21.12
N GLN A 31 9.43 -2.95 -21.59
CA GLN A 31 8.47 -1.88 -21.92
C GLN A 31 7.51 -1.55 -20.77
N TYR A 32 8.01 -1.61 -19.53
CA TYR A 32 7.23 -1.19 -18.36
C TYR A 32 6.98 0.31 -18.39
N LYS A 33 5.71 0.71 -18.40
CA LYS A 33 5.35 2.12 -18.53
C LYS A 33 4.00 2.44 -17.92
N VAL A 34 3.82 3.72 -17.58
CA VAL A 34 2.50 4.29 -17.26
C VAL A 34 1.60 4.15 -18.48
N SER A 35 0.41 3.60 -18.27
CA SER A 35 -0.55 3.36 -19.35
C SER A 35 -1.95 3.23 -18.75
N PHE A 36 -2.82 4.17 -19.04
CA PHE A 36 -4.18 4.14 -18.54
C PHE A 36 -5.13 3.56 -19.56
N SER A 37 -5.94 2.60 -19.09
CA SER A 37 -7.07 2.08 -19.86
C SER A 37 -8.15 1.52 -18.94
N ILE A 38 -9.41 1.61 -19.37
CA ILE A 38 -10.47 0.79 -18.79
C ILE A 38 -10.22 -0.64 -19.26
N ALA A 39 -10.27 -1.59 -18.35
CA ALA A 39 -10.14 -3.02 -18.62
C ALA A 39 -11.42 -3.72 -18.14
N ILE A 40 -12.14 -4.35 -19.06
CA ILE A 40 -13.44 -5.00 -18.79
C ILE A 40 -13.31 -6.51 -19.04
N LYS A 41 -13.73 -7.31 -18.05
CA LYS A 41 -13.83 -8.78 -18.13
C LYS A 41 -15.17 -9.22 -17.52
N GLY A 42 -16.12 -9.61 -18.36
CA GLY A 42 -17.50 -9.86 -17.91
C GLY A 42 -18.13 -8.59 -17.30
N THR A 43 -18.50 -8.65 -16.04
CA THR A 43 -19.06 -7.51 -15.27
C THR A 43 -17.97 -6.71 -14.54
N GLU A 44 -16.75 -7.25 -14.44
CA GLU A 44 -15.63 -6.58 -13.74
C GLU A 44 -15.08 -5.43 -14.60
N LYS A 45 -15.02 -4.23 -14.02
CA LYS A 45 -14.45 -3.02 -14.63
C LYS A 45 -13.30 -2.52 -13.77
N LEU A 46 -12.10 -2.53 -14.33
CA LEU A 46 -10.87 -2.13 -13.65
C LEU A 46 -10.19 -0.99 -14.41
N LEU A 47 -9.28 -0.29 -13.71
CA LEU A 47 -8.38 0.68 -14.30
C LEU A 47 -6.99 0.04 -14.44
N ALA A 48 -6.46 -0.10 -15.66
CA ALA A 48 -5.05 -0.37 -15.85
C ALA A 48 -4.26 0.92 -15.63
N ILE A 49 -3.18 0.85 -14.81
CA ILE A 49 -2.27 1.97 -14.55
C ILE A 49 -0.87 1.74 -15.12
N ARG A 50 -0.52 0.48 -15.42
CA ARG A 50 0.73 0.10 -16.10
C ARG A 50 0.46 -0.91 -17.19
N SER A 51 1.33 -0.91 -18.19
CA SER A 51 1.43 -2.00 -19.16
C SER A 51 2.89 -2.41 -19.33
N PHE A 52 3.13 -3.70 -19.52
CA PHE A 52 4.46 -4.24 -19.75
C PHE A 52 4.39 -5.55 -20.54
N ALA A 53 5.53 -5.99 -21.05
CA ALA A 53 5.69 -7.30 -21.67
C ALA A 53 6.55 -8.19 -20.78
N ASN A 54 6.22 -9.47 -20.70
CA ASN A 54 7.04 -10.51 -20.10
C ASN A 54 6.88 -11.78 -20.96
N ASN A 55 7.99 -12.39 -21.38
CA ASN A 55 7.97 -13.58 -22.25
C ASN A 55 7.05 -13.42 -23.48
N ASN A 56 7.13 -12.28 -24.18
CA ASN A 56 6.33 -11.91 -25.36
C ASN A 56 4.81 -11.79 -25.11
N GLN A 57 4.35 -11.89 -23.89
CA GLN A 57 2.96 -11.64 -23.51
C GLN A 57 2.82 -10.25 -22.90
N LYS A 58 1.71 -9.58 -23.18
CA LYS A 58 1.40 -8.27 -22.62
C LYS A 58 0.60 -8.42 -21.34
N TYR A 59 1.03 -7.72 -20.29
CA TYR A 59 0.41 -7.68 -18.99
C TYR A 59 -0.05 -6.26 -18.63
N LEU A 60 -0.99 -6.19 -17.72
CA LEU A 60 -1.50 -4.95 -17.12
C LEU A 60 -1.37 -5.05 -15.60
N LEU A 61 -0.94 -3.97 -14.96
CA LEU A 61 -1.18 -3.74 -13.54
C LEU A 61 -2.53 -3.02 -13.43
N LEU A 62 -3.48 -3.70 -12.82
CA LEU A 62 -4.88 -3.34 -12.75
C LEU A 62 -5.25 -2.91 -11.33
N VAL A 63 -6.09 -1.92 -11.23
CA VAL A 63 -6.65 -1.38 -9.97
C VAL A 63 -8.16 -1.55 -9.97
N ASN A 64 -8.69 -2.11 -8.91
CA ASN A 64 -10.10 -1.94 -8.59
C ASN A 64 -10.27 -0.56 -7.94
N THR A 65 -10.96 0.35 -8.62
CA THR A 65 -11.10 1.75 -8.16
C THR A 65 -12.02 1.91 -6.95
N GLU A 66 -12.79 0.86 -6.61
CA GLU A 66 -13.68 0.83 -5.44
C GLU A 66 -12.97 0.30 -4.19
N THR A 67 -12.12 -0.74 -4.32
CA THR A 67 -11.45 -1.40 -3.19
C THR A 67 -9.97 -1.06 -3.06
N LEU A 68 -9.39 -0.36 -4.05
CA LEU A 68 -7.97 -0.04 -4.15
C LEU A 68 -7.05 -1.27 -4.30
N ASP A 69 -7.63 -2.45 -4.46
CA ASP A 69 -6.88 -3.67 -4.72
C ASP A 69 -6.17 -3.62 -6.07
N THR A 70 -4.96 -4.16 -6.11
CA THR A 70 -4.18 -4.29 -7.34
C THR A 70 -3.96 -5.74 -7.72
N LYS A 71 -3.93 -6.00 -9.02
CA LYS A 71 -3.55 -7.30 -9.57
C LYS A 71 -2.82 -7.14 -10.89
N VAL A 72 -2.02 -8.14 -11.23
CA VAL A 72 -1.40 -8.26 -12.56
C VAL A 72 -2.08 -9.38 -13.32
N ASP A 73 -2.51 -9.10 -14.56
CA ASP A 73 -3.14 -10.11 -15.41
C ASP A 73 -2.77 -9.86 -16.89
N LEU A 74 -2.96 -10.89 -17.72
CA LEU A 74 -2.77 -10.81 -19.15
C LEU A 74 -3.70 -9.78 -19.79
N ALA A 75 -3.15 -8.89 -20.60
CA ALA A 75 -3.95 -7.87 -21.30
C ALA A 75 -5.03 -8.49 -22.20
N GLY A 76 -4.77 -9.67 -22.77
CA GLY A 76 -5.71 -10.40 -23.62
C GLY A 76 -6.96 -10.92 -22.91
N ASN A 77 -6.98 -10.93 -21.57
CA ASN A 77 -8.14 -11.33 -20.78
C ASN A 77 -9.22 -10.23 -20.70
N TYR A 78 -8.92 -9.03 -21.22
CA TYR A 78 -9.78 -7.84 -21.06
C TYR A 78 -10.06 -7.15 -22.39
N ASN A 79 -11.27 -6.62 -22.51
CA ASN A 79 -11.55 -5.57 -23.49
C ASN A 79 -11.02 -4.26 -22.93
N THR A 80 -10.05 -3.64 -23.64
CA THR A 80 -9.38 -2.43 -23.13
C THR A 80 -9.69 -1.20 -23.96
N SER A 81 -9.92 -0.07 -23.30
CA SER A 81 -10.08 1.25 -23.91
C SER A 81 -9.10 2.23 -23.30
N SER A 82 -8.16 2.75 -24.11
CA SER A 82 -7.12 3.68 -23.65
C SER A 82 -7.72 5.00 -23.15
N LEU A 83 -7.15 5.55 -22.07
CA LEU A 83 -7.54 6.82 -21.48
C LEU A 83 -6.31 7.74 -21.33
N LYS A 84 -6.54 9.05 -21.37
CA LYS A 84 -5.60 10.06 -20.85
C LYS A 84 -5.93 10.35 -19.39
N TRP A 85 -4.94 10.80 -18.61
CA TRP A 85 -5.09 11.05 -17.18
C TRP A 85 -6.32 11.90 -16.80
N PRO A 86 -6.60 13.06 -17.44
CA PRO A 86 -7.81 13.83 -17.12
C PRO A 86 -9.10 13.06 -17.32
N LYS A 87 -9.11 12.12 -18.29
CA LYS A 87 -10.28 11.28 -18.56
C LYS A 87 -10.42 10.16 -17.52
N VAL A 88 -9.31 9.66 -16.95
CA VAL A 88 -9.34 8.75 -15.80
C VAL A 88 -10.04 9.43 -14.63
N MET A 89 -9.58 10.62 -14.24
CA MET A 89 -10.16 11.41 -13.15
C MET A 89 -11.66 11.67 -13.34
N ALA A 90 -12.07 12.00 -14.57
CA ALA A 90 -13.50 12.23 -14.88
C ALA A 90 -14.34 10.94 -14.89
N THR A 91 -13.77 9.83 -15.38
CA THR A 91 -14.50 8.55 -15.54
C THR A 91 -14.76 7.87 -14.20
N PHE A 92 -13.81 7.98 -13.28
CA PHE A 92 -13.84 7.35 -11.96
C PHE A 92 -14.02 8.36 -10.81
N LYS A 93 -14.54 9.56 -11.10
CA LYS A 93 -14.63 10.70 -10.17
C LYS A 93 -15.30 10.38 -8.81
N ASN A 94 -16.22 9.42 -8.79
CA ASN A 94 -16.94 9.05 -7.58
C ASN A 94 -16.31 7.86 -6.83
N SER A 95 -15.30 7.21 -7.43
CA SER A 95 -14.64 6.06 -6.80
C SER A 95 -13.73 6.49 -5.64
N PRO A 96 -13.54 5.64 -4.63
CA PRO A 96 -12.55 5.83 -3.56
C PRO A 96 -11.16 6.16 -4.09
N TYR A 97 -10.73 5.51 -5.17
CA TYR A 97 -9.42 5.77 -5.79
C TYR A 97 -9.24 7.24 -6.22
N VAL A 98 -10.20 7.82 -6.96
CA VAL A 98 -10.08 9.21 -7.41
C VAL A 98 -10.29 10.18 -6.27
N LYS A 99 -11.20 9.90 -5.34
CA LYS A 99 -11.39 10.70 -4.15
C LYS A 99 -10.13 10.75 -3.28
N ALA A 100 -9.43 9.62 -3.12
CA ALA A 100 -8.16 9.56 -2.40
C ALA A 100 -7.07 10.43 -3.06
N LEU A 101 -6.95 10.39 -4.40
CA LEU A 101 -6.05 11.27 -5.14
C LEU A 101 -6.40 12.75 -4.94
N GLN A 102 -7.69 13.09 -5.00
CA GLN A 102 -8.14 14.47 -4.78
C GLN A 102 -7.90 14.95 -3.35
N SER A 103 -8.11 14.08 -2.35
CA SER A 103 -7.83 14.38 -0.95
C SER A 103 -6.34 14.61 -0.72
N ALA A 104 -5.48 13.76 -1.31
CA ALA A 104 -4.02 13.93 -1.24
C ALA A 104 -3.56 15.25 -1.87
N ALA A 105 -4.14 15.63 -3.02
CA ALA A 105 -3.82 16.87 -3.72
C ALA A 105 -4.37 18.12 -3.02
N ALA A 106 -5.49 18.02 -2.29
CA ALA A 106 -6.12 19.16 -1.61
C ALA A 106 -5.43 19.55 -0.30
N LYS A 107 -4.54 18.71 0.24
CA LYS A 107 -3.80 19.00 1.46
C LYS A 107 -2.76 20.07 1.21
N ASP A 108 -2.70 21.09 2.09
CA ASP A 108 -1.64 22.09 2.05
C ASP A 108 -0.27 21.41 2.08
N LEU A 109 0.46 21.58 0.99
CA LEU A 109 1.73 20.90 0.83
C LEU A 109 2.80 21.53 1.73
N GLN A 110 3.26 20.74 2.68
CA GLN A 110 4.46 21.04 3.46
C GLN A 110 5.64 20.27 2.87
N LEU A 111 6.86 20.65 3.22
CA LEU A 111 8.08 19.95 2.77
C LEU A 111 8.09 18.46 3.15
N GLN A 112 7.43 18.11 4.24
CA GLN A 112 7.26 16.71 4.68
C GLN A 112 5.79 16.36 4.82
N ASN A 113 5.50 15.07 4.68
CA ASN A 113 4.21 14.45 4.97
C ASN A 113 3.10 14.79 3.96
N ALA A 114 3.46 14.84 2.67
CA ALA A 114 2.48 14.96 1.59
C ALA A 114 1.59 13.71 1.49
N GLY A 115 0.36 13.92 1.04
CA GLY A 115 -0.60 12.87 0.81
C GLY A 115 -1.49 12.57 2.01
N ILE A 116 -2.09 11.37 2.00
CA ILE A 116 -3.03 10.94 3.05
C ILE A 116 -2.23 10.49 4.27
N ASP A 117 -2.43 11.08 5.42
CA ASP A 117 -1.73 10.77 6.67
C ASP A 117 -2.66 10.31 7.79
N HIS A 118 -3.96 10.40 7.57
CA HIS A 118 -5.00 9.92 8.49
C HIS A 118 -6.14 9.27 7.70
N SER A 119 -6.90 8.39 8.33
CA SER A 119 -8.03 7.71 7.72
C SER A 119 -9.20 7.59 8.70
N ILE A 120 -10.39 7.25 8.20
CA ILE A 120 -11.59 7.04 9.01
C ILE A 120 -12.06 5.59 8.80
N PRO A 121 -11.42 4.60 9.44
CA PRO A 121 -11.79 3.20 9.32
C PRO A 121 -13.13 2.90 10.02
N LYS A 122 -13.72 1.75 9.72
CA LYS A 122 -14.91 1.24 10.45
C LYS A 122 -14.55 0.85 11.89
N GLU A 123 -13.38 0.22 12.02
CA GLU A 123 -12.85 -0.27 13.27
C GLU A 123 -12.07 0.85 13.98
N LYS A 124 -12.11 0.86 15.30
CA LYS A 124 -11.17 1.70 16.07
C LYS A 124 -9.79 1.06 16.00
N GLY A 125 -8.77 1.87 15.72
CA GLY A 125 -7.40 1.38 15.65
C GLY A 125 -6.53 2.20 14.72
N ILE A 126 -5.52 1.57 14.12
CA ILE A 126 -4.52 2.24 13.31
C ILE A 126 -4.22 1.46 12.01
N ALA A 127 -3.76 2.17 10.98
CA ALA A 127 -3.04 1.55 9.87
C ALA A 127 -1.55 1.52 10.21
N LEU A 128 -0.97 0.33 10.37
CA LEU A 128 0.46 0.19 10.58
C LEU A 128 1.19 0.24 9.25
N THR A 129 2.10 1.20 9.09
CA THR A 129 3.00 1.29 7.94
C THR A 129 4.45 1.13 8.38
N ILE A 130 5.21 0.30 7.65
CA ILE A 130 6.59 -0.06 7.99
C ILE A 130 7.48 0.30 6.81
N ASP A 131 8.42 1.22 6.99
CA ASP A 131 9.34 1.62 5.94
C ASP A 131 10.62 0.77 5.96
N LEU A 132 10.93 0.18 4.80
CA LEU A 132 12.14 -0.60 4.54
C LEU A 132 13.07 0.17 3.60
N CYS A 133 13.72 1.18 4.18
CA CYS A 133 14.74 1.99 3.52
C CYS A 133 16.05 1.20 3.34
N PRO A 134 16.98 1.65 2.48
CA PRO A 134 18.32 1.04 2.39
C PRO A 134 19.01 0.95 3.76
N SER A 135 19.49 -0.23 4.10
CA SER A 135 20.15 -0.50 5.39
C SER A 135 21.22 -1.57 5.23
N HIS A 136 22.15 -1.62 6.20
CA HIS A 136 23.07 -2.74 6.39
C HIS A 136 22.62 -3.67 7.51
N LYS A 137 21.62 -3.25 8.29
CA LYS A 137 21.09 -4.00 9.42
C LYS A 137 19.99 -4.97 8.95
N ASN A 138 19.77 -6.00 9.73
CA ASN A 138 18.72 -6.98 9.46
C ASN A 138 17.31 -6.38 9.66
N LEU A 139 16.32 -7.06 9.11
CA LEU A 139 14.91 -6.78 9.35
C LEU A 139 14.56 -6.97 10.83
N ASP A 140 13.83 -6.03 11.41
CA ASP A 140 13.29 -6.12 12.78
C ASP A 140 12.10 -7.09 12.83
N ARG A 141 12.38 -8.39 12.70
CA ARG A 141 11.36 -9.45 12.63
C ARG A 141 10.43 -9.48 13.84
N ILE A 142 10.85 -8.92 14.97
CA ILE A 142 10.04 -8.82 16.19
C ILE A 142 8.74 -8.04 15.96
N ILE A 143 8.72 -7.06 15.05
CA ILE A 143 7.51 -6.30 14.70
C ILE A 143 6.44 -7.27 14.19
N PHE A 144 6.78 -8.03 13.16
CA PHE A 144 5.86 -8.93 12.45
C PHE A 144 5.41 -10.09 13.31
N GLN A 145 6.33 -10.66 14.09
CA GLN A 145 6.04 -11.73 15.04
C GLN A 145 5.08 -11.24 16.13
N SER A 146 5.30 -10.03 16.66
CA SER A 146 4.43 -9.46 17.69
C SER A 146 3.03 -9.15 17.13
N VAL A 147 2.92 -8.62 15.91
CA VAL A 147 1.64 -8.42 15.24
C VAL A 147 0.91 -9.75 15.09
N PHE A 148 1.56 -10.76 14.54
CA PHE A 148 0.93 -12.08 14.37
C PHE A 148 0.47 -12.67 15.71
N GLU A 149 1.34 -12.70 16.73
CA GLU A 149 1.01 -13.27 18.04
C GLU A 149 -0.17 -12.57 18.70
N GLU A 150 -0.26 -11.23 18.58
CA GLU A 150 -1.33 -10.46 19.19
C GLU A 150 -2.66 -10.66 18.46
N PHE A 151 -2.65 -10.72 17.11
CA PHE A 151 -3.87 -10.72 16.31
C PHE A 151 -4.35 -12.11 15.86
N LYS A 152 -3.53 -13.18 15.87
CA LYS A 152 -3.85 -14.50 15.32
C LYS A 152 -5.17 -15.14 15.79
N LYS A 153 -5.70 -14.74 16.95
CA LYS A 153 -6.98 -15.23 17.50
C LYS A 153 -8.14 -14.27 17.27
N ILE A 154 -7.85 -13.08 16.77
CA ILE A 154 -8.81 -11.97 16.64
C ILE A 154 -9.11 -11.73 15.16
N GLU A 155 -8.06 -11.63 14.37
CA GLU A 155 -8.09 -11.33 12.94
C GLU A 155 -6.89 -11.98 12.25
N GLN A 156 -7.14 -12.87 11.31
CA GLN A 156 -6.10 -13.54 10.55
C GLN A 156 -6.54 -13.66 9.08
N PRO A 157 -5.70 -13.17 8.15
CA PRO A 157 -4.41 -12.52 8.35
C PRO A 157 -4.52 -11.13 8.98
N ALA A 158 -3.53 -10.74 9.79
CA ALA A 158 -3.45 -9.37 10.32
C ALA A 158 -2.97 -8.41 9.21
N PRO A 159 -3.69 -7.30 8.93
CA PRO A 159 -3.33 -6.37 7.87
C PRO A 159 -2.21 -5.43 8.30
N LEU A 160 -1.30 -5.13 7.39
CA LEU A 160 -0.32 -4.05 7.51
C LEU A 160 0.18 -3.59 6.13
N ALA A 161 0.87 -2.46 6.09
CA ALA A 161 1.47 -1.97 4.86
C ALA A 161 3.00 -1.87 4.99
N ILE A 162 3.73 -2.22 3.93
CA ILE A 162 5.18 -2.12 3.88
C ILE A 162 5.59 -1.23 2.72
N SER A 163 6.28 -0.12 3.02
CA SER A 163 6.90 0.72 2.01
C SER A 163 8.31 0.19 1.75
N VAL A 164 8.55 -0.36 0.56
CA VAL A 164 9.81 -1.05 0.24
C VAL A 164 10.60 -0.33 -0.83
N SER A 165 11.88 -0.06 -0.56
CA SER A 165 12.79 0.53 -1.55
C SER A 165 13.53 -0.54 -2.38
N GLY A 166 13.93 -0.16 -3.62
CA GLY A 166 14.64 -1.05 -4.51
C GLY A 166 15.96 -1.54 -3.93
N LYS A 167 16.77 -0.62 -3.41
CA LYS A 167 18.07 -0.96 -2.79
C LYS A 167 17.91 -1.90 -1.59
N TRP A 168 16.84 -1.78 -0.79
CA TRP A 168 16.57 -2.72 0.29
C TRP A 168 16.25 -4.11 -0.26
N MET A 169 15.33 -4.22 -1.22
CA MET A 169 14.97 -5.51 -1.83
C MET A 169 16.18 -6.24 -2.41
N LEU A 170 17.08 -5.53 -3.10
CA LEU A 170 18.28 -6.13 -3.69
C LEU A 170 19.21 -6.74 -2.64
N LYS A 171 19.28 -6.14 -1.47
CA LYS A 171 20.22 -6.51 -0.43
C LYS A 171 19.67 -7.54 0.57
N HIS A 172 18.36 -7.52 0.82
CA HIS A 172 17.71 -8.28 1.88
C HIS A 172 16.78 -9.38 1.36
N GLN A 173 17.22 -10.15 0.35
CA GLN A 173 16.40 -11.19 -0.28
C GLN A 173 15.90 -12.26 0.72
N ASN A 174 16.72 -12.63 1.70
CA ASN A 174 16.33 -13.61 2.72
C ASN A 174 15.19 -13.06 3.62
N ASP A 175 15.26 -11.79 3.99
CA ASP A 175 14.22 -11.14 4.79
C ASP A 175 12.95 -10.93 3.97
N LEU A 176 13.08 -10.55 2.69
CA LEU A 176 11.95 -10.44 1.78
C LEU A 176 11.23 -11.78 1.60
N ASN A 177 11.99 -12.86 1.41
CA ASN A 177 11.43 -14.22 1.30
C ASN A 177 10.76 -14.66 2.61
N TRP A 178 11.30 -14.27 3.76
CA TRP A 178 10.68 -14.53 5.05
C TRP A 178 9.34 -13.80 5.19
N LEU A 179 9.25 -12.51 4.84
CA LEU A 179 7.98 -11.75 4.81
C LEU A 179 6.96 -12.40 3.88
N LYS A 180 7.36 -12.78 2.67
CA LYS A 180 6.50 -13.52 1.73
C LYS A 180 5.98 -14.83 2.35
N GLY A 181 6.83 -15.51 3.13
CA GLY A 181 6.44 -16.71 3.86
C GLY A 181 5.33 -16.50 4.88
N LEU A 182 5.30 -15.34 5.56
CA LEU A 182 4.21 -14.98 6.49
C LEU A 182 2.88 -14.79 5.75
N VAL A 183 2.93 -14.14 4.57
CA VAL A 183 1.73 -13.97 3.73
C VAL A 183 1.24 -15.32 3.19
N GLN A 184 2.16 -16.21 2.73
CA GLN A 184 1.80 -17.54 2.25
C GLN A 184 1.12 -18.40 3.30
N LYS A 185 1.52 -18.24 4.56
CA LYS A 185 0.91 -18.95 5.71
C LYS A 185 -0.38 -18.30 6.19
N ASN A 186 -0.84 -17.24 5.54
CA ASN A 186 -2.00 -16.47 5.97
C ASN A 186 -1.85 -15.88 7.39
N GLU A 187 -0.59 -15.58 7.77
CA GLU A 187 -0.28 -14.93 9.06
C GLU A 187 -0.47 -13.43 8.97
N LEU A 188 -0.04 -12.82 7.84
CA LEU A 188 -0.16 -11.39 7.56
C LEU A 188 -0.77 -11.15 6.18
N ASP A 189 -1.52 -10.05 6.03
CA ASP A 189 -1.88 -9.45 4.75
C ASP A 189 -1.08 -8.16 4.55
N ILE A 190 -0.22 -8.14 3.53
CA ILE A 190 0.72 -7.04 3.33
C ILE A 190 0.35 -6.23 2.08
N THR A 191 -0.02 -4.96 2.28
CA THR A 191 -0.11 -3.97 1.21
C THR A 191 1.30 -3.45 0.90
N TRP A 192 1.81 -3.77 -0.30
CA TRP A 192 3.16 -3.39 -0.73
C TRP A 192 3.16 -1.99 -1.35
N ILE A 193 3.81 -1.04 -0.70
CA ILE A 193 3.90 0.37 -1.11
C ILE A 193 5.23 0.62 -1.81
N ASN A 194 5.20 1.37 -2.91
CA ASN A 194 6.41 1.82 -3.58
C ASN A 194 7.10 2.92 -2.75
N HIS A 195 8.39 2.71 -2.40
CA HIS A 195 9.20 3.63 -1.59
C HIS A 195 10.47 4.10 -2.31
N SER A 196 10.38 4.29 -3.62
CA SER A 196 11.46 4.62 -4.53
C SER A 196 12.51 3.51 -4.73
N TYR A 197 13.29 3.62 -5.79
CA TYR A 197 14.31 2.63 -6.12
C TYR A 197 15.60 2.83 -5.34
N HIS A 198 16.19 4.03 -5.44
CA HIS A 198 17.47 4.34 -4.79
C HIS A 198 17.29 4.79 -3.35
N HIS A 199 16.22 5.55 -3.06
CA HIS A 199 16.01 6.17 -1.76
C HIS A 199 17.29 6.94 -1.34
N GLU A 200 17.72 7.84 -2.21
CA GLU A 200 18.98 8.58 -2.01
C GLU A 200 18.90 9.44 -0.73
N VAL A 201 19.97 9.43 0.04
CA VAL A 201 20.13 10.29 1.21
C VAL A 201 21.49 10.95 1.11
N ASN A 202 21.54 12.26 1.26
CA ASN A 202 22.75 13.06 1.22
C ASN A 202 22.84 13.99 2.45
N ASN A 203 23.88 14.83 2.54
CA ASN A 203 24.09 15.79 3.64
C ASN A 203 23.53 17.19 3.34
N LEU A 204 22.76 17.37 2.26
CA LEU A 204 22.16 18.64 1.89
C LEU A 204 20.85 18.86 2.67
N PRO A 205 20.32 20.10 2.69
CA PRO A 205 19.00 20.37 3.26
C PRO A 205 17.90 19.48 2.68
N LEU A 206 16.82 19.29 3.40
CA LEU A 206 15.70 18.44 2.95
C LEU A 206 15.14 18.85 1.58
N THR A 207 15.21 20.14 1.24
CA THR A 207 14.81 20.68 -0.08
C THR A 207 15.68 20.20 -1.25
N GLU A 208 16.81 19.58 -0.96
CA GLU A 208 17.79 19.05 -1.94
C GLU A 208 18.19 17.62 -1.58
N ASN A 209 17.30 16.88 -0.91
CA ASN A 209 17.54 15.52 -0.43
C ASN A 209 16.46 14.57 -0.91
N PHE A 210 16.69 13.27 -0.78
CA PHE A 210 15.78 12.23 -1.22
C PHE A 210 15.39 12.40 -2.70
N LEU A 211 14.10 12.41 -3.01
CA LEU A 211 13.61 12.62 -4.39
C LEU A 211 13.77 14.06 -4.88
N LEU A 212 14.09 15.00 -4.00
CA LEU A 212 14.39 16.39 -4.34
C LEU A 212 15.89 16.61 -4.63
N ALA A 213 16.72 15.59 -4.48
CA ALA A 213 18.15 15.67 -4.79
C ALA A 213 18.37 16.03 -6.28
N PRO A 214 19.32 16.95 -6.59
CA PRO A 214 19.63 17.32 -7.97
C PRO A 214 19.95 16.10 -8.82
N GLY A 215 19.36 16.01 -10.03
CA GLY A 215 19.57 14.88 -10.94
C GLY A 215 18.69 13.67 -10.70
N THR A 216 17.81 13.67 -9.70
CA THR A 216 16.85 12.58 -9.46
C THR A 216 15.96 12.36 -10.68
N ASN A 217 15.90 11.14 -11.16
CA ASN A 217 14.99 10.70 -12.21
C ASN A 217 13.80 9.96 -11.62
N LEU A 218 12.65 10.62 -11.51
CA LEU A 218 11.44 10.03 -10.93
C LEU A 218 10.90 8.82 -11.71
N ASP A 219 11.13 8.74 -13.03
CA ASP A 219 10.74 7.54 -13.79
C ASP A 219 11.55 6.32 -13.33
N VAL A 220 12.83 6.50 -13.03
CA VAL A 220 13.69 5.44 -12.45
C VAL A 220 13.24 5.12 -11.04
N GLU A 221 13.05 6.13 -10.18
CA GLU A 221 12.71 5.94 -8.78
C GLU A 221 11.39 5.17 -8.60
N VAL A 222 10.40 5.44 -9.45
CA VAL A 222 9.08 4.82 -9.35
C VAL A 222 9.00 3.52 -10.17
N LEU A 223 9.30 3.59 -11.47
CA LEU A 223 9.01 2.48 -12.37
C LEU A 223 10.00 1.32 -12.24
N GLU A 224 11.29 1.59 -11.99
CA GLU A 224 12.26 0.51 -11.74
C GLU A 224 12.00 -0.17 -10.40
N ASN A 225 11.51 0.58 -9.38
CA ASN A 225 11.10 -0.04 -8.12
C ASN A 225 9.91 -0.98 -8.31
N GLU A 226 8.85 -0.55 -9.00
CA GLU A 226 7.70 -1.41 -9.31
C GLU A 226 8.11 -2.66 -10.12
N LYS A 227 9.01 -2.51 -11.10
CA LYS A 227 9.57 -3.66 -11.85
C LYS A 227 10.30 -4.64 -10.94
N LEU A 228 11.09 -4.12 -9.99
CA LEU A 228 11.81 -4.96 -9.04
C LEU A 228 10.86 -5.65 -8.07
N MET A 229 9.79 -4.97 -7.62
CA MET A 229 8.72 -5.57 -6.84
C MET A 229 8.11 -6.76 -7.59
N LEU A 230 7.71 -6.57 -8.85
CA LEU A 230 7.14 -7.64 -9.68
C LEU A 230 8.10 -8.80 -9.91
N LYS A 231 9.39 -8.53 -10.13
CA LYS A 231 10.43 -9.57 -10.23
C LYS A 231 10.56 -10.41 -8.96
N ASN A 232 10.29 -9.81 -7.81
CA ASN A 232 10.28 -10.50 -6.52
C ASN A 232 8.93 -11.12 -6.15
N GLY A 233 7.94 -11.08 -7.06
CA GLY A 233 6.59 -11.60 -6.82
C GLY A 233 5.74 -10.74 -5.90
N LEU A 234 6.09 -9.47 -5.73
CA LEU A 234 5.28 -8.48 -5.02
C LEU A 234 4.39 -7.74 -6.02
N ILE A 235 3.11 -7.61 -5.72
CA ILE A 235 2.22 -6.77 -6.53
C ILE A 235 2.26 -5.34 -5.96
N PRO A 236 2.72 -4.34 -6.71
CA PRO A 236 2.68 -2.95 -6.26
C PRO A 236 1.25 -2.50 -6.00
N SER A 237 1.00 -1.88 -4.85
CA SER A 237 -0.27 -1.21 -4.58
C SER A 237 -0.35 0.13 -5.32
N VAL A 238 -1.49 0.81 -5.19
CA VAL A 238 -1.68 2.17 -5.73
C VAL A 238 -1.00 3.25 -4.89
N PHE A 239 -0.35 2.88 -3.80
CA PHE A 239 0.24 3.84 -2.85
C PHE A 239 1.71 4.11 -3.14
N PHE A 240 2.13 5.34 -2.83
CA PHE A 240 3.52 5.76 -2.87
C PHE A 240 3.89 6.47 -1.56
N ARG A 241 4.99 6.06 -0.93
CA ARG A 241 5.56 6.71 0.25
C ARG A 241 6.82 7.46 -0.16
N PHE A 242 6.82 8.79 0.02
CA PHE A 242 8.00 9.58 -0.21
C PHE A 242 9.12 9.23 0.78
N PRO A 243 10.37 8.98 0.32
CA PRO A 243 11.53 8.85 1.19
C PRO A 243 11.67 10.03 2.16
N GLY A 244 11.87 9.74 3.44
CA GLY A 244 11.91 10.76 4.50
C GLY A 244 10.61 11.56 4.66
N LEU A 245 9.52 11.16 4.00
CA LEU A 245 8.27 11.89 3.80
C LEU A 245 8.47 13.22 3.03
N VAL A 246 9.65 13.45 2.44
CA VAL A 246 10.06 14.71 1.81
C VAL A 246 9.57 14.79 0.37
N SER A 247 8.92 15.90 0.03
CA SER A 247 8.38 16.16 -1.30
C SER A 247 8.22 17.67 -1.56
N ASN A 248 7.95 18.01 -2.80
CA ASN A 248 7.47 19.31 -3.23
C ASN A 248 6.31 19.13 -4.24
N GLN A 249 5.65 20.21 -4.62
CA GLN A 249 4.48 20.15 -5.51
C GLN A 249 4.79 19.38 -6.80
N SER A 250 5.92 19.65 -7.44
CA SER A 250 6.30 19.00 -8.70
C SER A 250 6.46 17.49 -8.56
N THR A 251 7.04 17.02 -7.44
CA THR A 251 7.18 15.57 -7.21
C THR A 251 5.83 14.92 -6.86
N VAL A 252 4.97 15.59 -6.10
CA VAL A 252 3.61 15.11 -5.80
C VAL A 252 2.81 15.00 -7.09
N ASP A 253 2.73 16.06 -7.90
CA ASP A 253 2.01 16.08 -9.18
C ASP A 253 2.48 14.94 -10.10
N LYS A 254 3.79 14.64 -10.10
CA LYS A 254 4.36 13.57 -10.91
C LYS A 254 3.95 12.19 -10.40
N ILE A 255 3.93 11.96 -9.08
CA ILE A 255 3.46 10.71 -8.48
C ILE A 255 1.97 10.48 -8.78
N GLU A 256 1.16 11.52 -8.64
CA GLU A 256 -0.26 11.45 -9.00
C GLU A 256 -0.47 11.19 -10.50
N PHE A 257 0.36 11.83 -11.36
CA PHE A 257 0.34 11.55 -12.80
C PHE A 257 0.70 10.10 -13.13
N TYR A 258 1.46 9.40 -12.28
CA TYR A 258 1.67 7.96 -12.42
C TYR A 258 0.45 7.14 -11.96
N GLY A 259 -0.60 7.76 -11.46
CA GLY A 259 -1.78 7.09 -10.90
C GLY A 259 -1.52 6.50 -9.51
N LEU A 260 -0.58 7.07 -8.76
CA LEU A 260 -0.25 6.65 -7.41
C LEU A 260 -0.75 7.66 -6.39
N ILE A 261 -1.24 7.16 -5.26
CA ILE A 261 -1.75 7.95 -4.14
C ILE A 261 -0.60 8.16 -3.15
N PRO A 262 -0.14 9.41 -2.91
CA PRO A 262 0.82 9.70 -1.87
C PRO A 262 0.26 9.34 -0.48
N VAL A 263 1.09 8.70 0.36
CA VAL A 263 0.74 8.35 1.75
C VAL A 263 1.76 8.92 2.71
N GLY A 264 1.28 9.77 3.60
CA GLY A 264 2.01 10.32 4.73
C GLY A 264 1.82 9.50 6.01
N SER A 265 2.06 10.13 7.16
CA SER A 265 1.85 9.56 8.49
C SER A 265 1.56 10.69 9.49
N ASP A 266 0.56 10.53 10.33
CA ASP A 266 0.28 11.45 11.44
C ASP A 266 0.81 10.94 12.79
N ALA A 267 1.48 9.77 12.79
CA ALA A 267 2.10 9.20 13.98
C ALA A 267 3.43 8.48 13.67
N TRP A 268 4.51 9.24 13.55
CA TRP A 268 5.87 8.69 13.45
C TRP A 268 6.40 8.37 14.86
N LEU A 269 6.36 7.09 15.25
CA LEU A 269 6.66 6.69 16.65
C LEU A 269 8.07 7.07 17.09
N ALA A 270 9.08 6.89 16.24
CA ALA A 270 10.47 7.27 16.57
C ALA A 270 10.65 8.78 16.83
N LYS A 271 9.69 9.63 16.43
CA LYS A 271 9.63 11.06 16.76
C LYS A 271 8.79 11.35 18.00
N GLY A 272 8.34 10.32 18.74
CA GLY A 272 7.51 10.46 19.92
C GLY A 272 6.06 10.86 19.62
N GLN A 273 5.61 10.74 18.38
CA GLN A 273 4.21 11.02 18.01
C GLN A 273 3.34 9.82 18.38
N MET A 274 2.27 10.08 19.15
CA MET A 274 1.36 9.02 19.60
C MET A 274 0.14 8.90 18.68
N PRO A 275 -0.24 7.67 18.28
CA PRO A 275 -1.36 7.48 17.38
C PRO A 275 -2.71 7.63 18.08
N ASN A 276 -3.67 8.17 17.32
CA ASN A 276 -5.09 8.17 17.63
C ASN A 276 -5.83 7.12 16.78
N SER A 277 -7.11 6.93 17.00
CA SER A 277 -7.92 6.08 16.11
C SER A 277 -7.97 6.68 14.71
N GLY A 278 -7.65 5.89 13.70
CA GLY A 278 -7.55 6.33 12.31
C GLY A 278 -6.14 6.74 11.88
N SER A 279 -5.18 6.84 12.80
CA SER A 279 -3.80 7.21 12.46
C SER A 279 -3.15 6.24 11.48
N ILE A 280 -2.40 6.80 10.53
CA ILE A 280 -1.43 6.07 9.72
C ILE A 280 -0.08 6.14 10.42
N VAL A 281 0.26 5.05 11.10
CA VAL A 281 1.47 4.96 11.94
C VAL A 281 2.68 4.61 11.10
N LEU A 282 3.79 5.33 11.31
CA LEU A 282 5.08 5.07 10.69
C LEU A 282 6.08 4.52 11.70
N ILE A 283 6.68 3.39 11.33
CA ILE A 283 7.90 2.86 11.95
C ILE A 283 8.88 2.40 10.86
N HIS A 284 10.18 2.35 11.17
CA HIS A 284 11.16 1.72 10.30
C HIS A 284 11.46 0.30 10.81
N GLY A 285 11.37 -0.68 9.91
CA GLY A 285 11.59 -2.10 10.21
C GLY A 285 12.95 -2.64 9.77
N ASN A 286 13.91 -1.77 9.45
CA ASN A 286 15.19 -2.11 8.84
C ASN A 286 16.40 -1.85 9.77
N GLY A 287 16.17 -1.79 11.08
CA GLY A 287 17.18 -1.55 12.10
C GLY A 287 17.67 -0.10 12.20
N ASN A 288 17.12 0.83 11.44
CA ASN A 288 17.57 2.23 11.44
C ASN A 288 17.01 3.07 12.59
N GLU A 289 15.82 2.72 13.10
CA GLU A 289 15.12 3.45 14.16
C GLU A 289 14.60 2.50 15.26
N GLU A 290 15.50 1.94 16.07
CA GLU A 290 15.15 0.98 17.13
C GLU A 290 14.13 1.52 18.14
N ILE A 291 14.11 2.84 18.38
CA ILE A 291 13.16 3.46 19.31
C ILE A 291 11.72 3.32 18.80
N GLY A 292 11.47 3.53 17.51
CA GLY A 292 10.13 3.36 16.93
C GLY A 292 9.63 1.92 17.03
N VAL A 293 10.52 0.93 16.90
CA VAL A 293 10.20 -0.48 17.11
C VAL A 293 9.82 -0.75 18.57
N LYS A 294 10.61 -0.26 19.53
CA LYS A 294 10.32 -0.40 20.97
C LYS A 294 8.98 0.23 21.32
N ASP A 295 8.73 1.45 20.83
CA ASP A 295 7.48 2.18 21.11
C ASP A 295 6.28 1.46 20.51
N PHE A 296 6.41 0.87 19.31
CA PHE A 296 5.35 0.06 18.72
C PHE A 296 5.07 -1.21 19.54
N ILE A 297 6.08 -1.95 19.96
CA ILE A 297 5.92 -3.14 20.80
C ILE A 297 5.26 -2.76 22.14
N GLN A 298 5.64 -1.60 22.72
CA GLN A 298 4.99 -1.12 23.95
C GLN A 298 3.54 -0.72 23.71
N LEU A 299 3.24 -0.09 22.56
CA LEU A 299 1.86 0.23 22.16
C LEU A 299 1.01 -1.04 22.07
N LEU A 300 1.49 -2.09 21.39
CA LEU A 300 0.79 -3.38 21.31
C LEU A 300 0.51 -3.96 22.70
N LYS A 301 1.51 -3.98 23.60
CA LYS A 301 1.34 -4.46 24.96
C LYS A 301 0.26 -3.67 25.72
N ASN A 302 0.25 -2.35 25.59
CA ASN A 302 -0.73 -1.50 26.24
C ASN A 302 -2.15 -1.72 25.68
N LYS A 303 -2.26 -2.19 24.42
CA LYS A 303 -3.53 -2.41 23.72
C LYS A 303 -4.05 -3.85 23.78
N GLN A 304 -3.34 -4.78 24.40
CA GLN A 304 -3.72 -6.22 24.43
C GLN A 304 -5.17 -6.47 24.85
N ILE A 305 -5.66 -5.76 25.87
CA ILE A 305 -7.05 -5.91 26.35
C ILE A 305 -8.03 -5.37 25.30
N ASP A 306 -7.72 -4.20 24.72
CA ASP A 306 -8.54 -3.57 23.68
C ASP A 306 -8.60 -4.46 22.42
N VAL A 307 -7.47 -5.04 22.01
CA VAL A 307 -7.39 -6.00 20.90
C VAL A 307 -8.25 -7.23 21.18
N LYS A 308 -8.08 -7.87 22.34
CA LYS A 308 -8.85 -9.04 22.73
C LYS A 308 -10.37 -8.78 22.72
N ASN A 309 -10.78 -7.58 23.07
CA ASN A 309 -12.18 -7.16 23.07
C ASN A 309 -12.63 -6.55 21.72
N LYS A 310 -11.80 -6.56 20.70
CA LYS A 310 -12.04 -5.95 19.37
C LYS A 310 -12.35 -4.45 19.44
N GLN A 311 -11.79 -3.76 20.41
CA GLN A 311 -11.96 -2.32 20.63
C GLN A 311 -10.80 -1.51 20.04
N TRP A 312 -9.73 -2.17 19.62
CA TRP A 312 -8.61 -1.58 18.90
C TRP A 312 -7.99 -2.65 17.99
N LEU A 313 -7.95 -2.37 16.68
CA LEU A 313 -7.47 -3.31 15.66
C LEU A 313 -6.47 -2.64 14.74
N LEU A 314 -5.72 -3.43 13.99
CA LEU A 314 -5.08 -2.94 12.77
C LEU A 314 -6.14 -2.93 11.67
N PHE A 315 -6.09 -1.95 10.79
CA PHE A 315 -6.93 -1.95 9.60
C PHE A 315 -6.07 -1.82 8.34
N ASP A 316 -6.55 -2.43 7.28
CA ASP A 316 -5.93 -2.31 5.97
C ASP A 316 -6.00 -0.85 5.49
N LEU A 317 -4.85 -0.33 5.04
CA LEU A 317 -4.76 1.04 4.53
C LEU A 317 -5.78 1.31 3.42
N ARG A 318 -6.05 0.34 2.55
CA ARG A 318 -7.04 0.44 1.48
C ARG A 318 -8.45 0.67 2.04
N GLN A 319 -8.84 -0.10 3.04
CA GLN A 319 -10.16 -0.04 3.67
C GLN A 319 -10.38 1.24 4.48
N GLY A 320 -9.32 1.77 5.07
CA GLY A 320 -9.36 3.04 5.79
C GLY A 320 -9.74 4.23 4.89
N LEU A 321 -9.48 4.13 3.58
CA LEU A 321 -9.77 5.18 2.60
C LEU A 321 -11.14 5.02 1.93
N GLU A 322 -11.68 3.80 1.84
CA GLU A 322 -12.97 3.56 1.19
C GLU A 322 -14.13 4.36 1.80
N LYS A 323 -14.08 4.65 3.09
CA LYS A 323 -15.21 5.22 3.84
C LYS A 323 -15.09 6.70 4.16
N GLU A 324 -13.90 7.25 4.07
CA GLU A 324 -13.71 8.69 4.23
C GLU A 324 -14.56 9.48 3.22
N PHE A 325 -14.92 8.85 2.10
CA PHE A 325 -15.55 9.50 0.95
C PHE A 325 -17.05 9.23 0.78
N ASP A 326 -17.65 8.42 1.65
CA ASP A 326 -19.10 8.13 1.61
C ASP A 326 -19.94 9.06 2.51
N ARG A 327 -19.37 10.20 2.95
CA ARG A 327 -20.03 11.18 3.81
C ARG A 327 -20.28 12.51 3.10
#